data_c513f7ff83afdd2eeee7e0bf4eb20531
#
_entry.id   c513f7ff83afdd2eeee7e0bf4eb20531
#
_cell.length_a   1.000
_cell.length_b   1.000
_cell.length_c   1.000
_cell.angle_alpha   90.00
_cell.angle_beta   90.00
_cell.angle_gamma   90.00
#
_symmetry.space_group_name_H-M   'P 1'
#
loop_
_entity.id
_entity.type
_entity.pdbx_description
1 polymer ?
#
loop_
_entity_poly.entity_id
_entity_poly.type
_entity_poly.pdbx_seq_one_letter_code
_entity_poly.pdbx_strand_id
1 'polypeptide(L)'
;MKGISSVIGRRFFAAAAVVMLWAPLQAQAQSQTPEALIRENVESLMADLEGREDYYANNLSELEALVDSNLDQVADFRYIGASVMGSYFRNATPEQRSRFADVFRQTLIDTYTRGLVTFDYDEIRVLGTQQAQRHDDQASVAMEVVANNGQVYPVSYSLRLSNGEWRVVNVIVNGINLGLTFRNQFDQAMRDNNRDYDAVINGWSPEVGVEELEQGGDA
;
A
#
# COMPACT_ATOMS: atom_id res chain seq x y z
N MET A 1 33.12 -95.42 12.66
CA MET A 1 31.67 -95.65 12.55
C MET A 1 30.97 -94.40 12.99
N LYS A 2 30.31 -93.77 12.01
CA LYS A 2 29.02 -93.09 12.16
C LYS A 2 29.01 -91.87 13.07
N GLY A 3 28.50 -90.77 12.75
CA GLY A 3 27.43 -90.37 11.83
C GLY A 3 27.31 -88.92 11.67
N ILE A 4 26.72 -88.59 10.62
CA ILE A 4 26.47 -87.23 10.04
C ILE A 4 25.34 -86.56 10.86
N SER A 5 25.53 -85.30 11.15
CA SER A 5 24.38 -84.43 11.48
C SER A 5 24.53 -83.07 10.87
N SER A 6 23.67 -82.85 9.95
CA SER A 6 23.52 -81.57 9.21
C SER A 6 22.87 -80.52 10.13
N VAL A 7 23.43 -79.36 10.17
CA VAL A 7 22.81 -78.18 10.79
C VAL A 7 22.47 -77.16 9.68
N ILE A 8 21.17 -77.05 9.48
CA ILE A 8 20.54 -76.11 8.55
C ILE A 8 20.66 -74.71 9.15
N GLY A 9 21.43 -73.86 8.52
CA GLY A 9 21.55 -72.43 8.87
C GLY A 9 20.35 -71.64 8.36
N ARG A 10 19.49 -71.19 9.26
CA ARG A 10 18.44 -70.21 8.95
C ARG A 10 19.02 -68.81 8.87
N ARG A 11 19.13 -68.32 7.66
CA ARG A 11 19.50 -66.91 7.38
C ARG A 11 18.25 -66.02 7.65
N PHE A 12 18.31 -65.26 8.72
CA PHE A 12 17.33 -64.19 8.95
C PHE A 12 17.72 -62.99 8.13
N PHE A 13 16.93 -62.70 7.09
CA PHE A 13 16.96 -61.39 6.39
C PHE A 13 16.27 -60.36 7.27
N ALA A 14 17.02 -59.49 7.90
CA ALA A 14 16.51 -58.28 8.52
C ALA A 14 16.29 -57.24 7.41
N ALA A 15 15.05 -57.07 6.98
CA ALA A 15 14.66 -55.97 6.12
C ALA A 15 14.54 -54.69 6.98
N ALA A 16 15.57 -53.81 6.91
CA ALA A 16 15.49 -52.48 7.49
C ALA A 16 14.63 -51.62 6.57
N ALA A 17 13.36 -51.37 6.97
CA ALA A 17 12.48 -50.43 6.34
C ALA A 17 12.95 -48.99 6.68
N VAL A 18 13.62 -48.32 5.75
CA VAL A 18 13.92 -46.88 5.85
C VAL A 18 12.63 -46.12 5.56
N VAL A 19 11.93 -45.73 6.61
CA VAL A 19 10.81 -44.78 6.51
C VAL A 19 11.39 -43.40 6.34
N MET A 20 11.51 -42.92 5.09
CA MET A 20 11.77 -41.51 4.79
C MET A 20 10.56 -40.70 5.23
N LEU A 21 10.67 -40.04 6.39
CA LEU A 21 9.76 -38.99 6.83
C LEU A 21 9.93 -37.78 5.86
N TRP A 22 9.06 -37.74 4.86
CA TRP A 22 8.84 -36.52 4.13
C TRP A 22 8.09 -35.56 5.04
N ALA A 23 8.81 -34.73 5.80
CA ALA A 23 8.23 -33.57 6.44
C ALA A 23 7.91 -32.58 5.29
N PRO A 24 6.66 -32.16 5.11
CA PRO A 24 6.38 -31.06 4.20
C PRO A 24 7.11 -29.83 4.76
N LEU A 25 8.07 -29.27 3.99
CA LEU A 25 8.54 -27.92 4.23
C LEU A 25 7.32 -27.03 4.00
N GLN A 26 6.65 -26.66 5.07
CA GLN A 26 5.71 -25.57 5.03
C GLN A 26 6.57 -24.32 4.80
N ALA A 27 6.67 -23.88 3.54
CA ALA A 27 7.10 -22.55 3.23
C ALA A 27 6.09 -21.61 3.91
N GLN A 28 6.44 -21.12 5.09
CA GLN A 28 5.76 -19.98 5.68
C GLN A 28 6.03 -18.85 4.69
N ALA A 29 5.01 -18.49 3.92
CA ALA A 29 5.01 -17.23 3.21
C ALA A 29 5.21 -16.16 4.29
N GLN A 30 6.44 -15.66 4.39
CA GLN A 30 6.76 -14.54 5.25
C GLN A 30 5.90 -13.39 4.75
N SER A 31 4.90 -12.99 5.53
CA SER A 31 4.12 -11.79 5.20
C SER A 31 5.10 -10.63 5.07
N GLN A 32 5.05 -9.96 3.93
CA GLN A 32 5.87 -8.78 3.66
C GLN A 32 5.74 -7.79 4.83
N THR A 33 6.86 -7.23 5.29
CA THR A 33 6.80 -6.21 6.34
C THR A 33 6.24 -4.88 5.80
N PRO A 34 5.63 -4.02 6.64
CA PRO A 34 5.17 -2.70 6.20
C PRO A 34 6.25 -1.87 5.51
N GLU A 35 7.47 -1.92 6.04
CA GLU A 35 8.61 -1.21 5.47
C GLU A 35 9.00 -1.78 4.10
N ALA A 36 9.08 -3.11 3.96
CA ALA A 36 9.41 -3.76 2.70
C ALA A 36 8.37 -3.43 1.64
N LEU A 37 7.06 -3.44 1.99
CA LEU A 37 5.98 -3.06 1.09
C LEU A 37 6.18 -1.64 0.52
N ILE A 38 6.43 -0.65 1.38
CA ILE A 38 6.62 0.73 0.94
C ILE A 38 7.91 0.86 0.12
N ARG A 39 9.02 0.26 0.58
CA ARG A 39 10.30 0.33 -0.11
C ARG A 39 10.22 -0.25 -1.52
N GLU A 40 9.75 -1.48 -1.65
CA GLU A 40 9.64 -2.17 -2.94
C GLU A 40 8.70 -1.44 -3.90
N ASN A 41 7.59 -0.89 -3.38
CA ASN A 41 6.65 -0.12 -4.19
C ASN A 41 7.26 1.19 -4.72
N VAL A 42 7.94 1.94 -3.86
CA VAL A 42 8.62 3.18 -4.26
C VAL A 42 9.76 2.88 -5.24
N GLU A 43 10.61 1.90 -4.95
CA GLU A 43 11.72 1.51 -5.82
C GLU A 43 11.22 1.05 -7.21
N SER A 44 10.12 0.28 -7.25
CA SER A 44 9.52 -0.15 -8.52
C SER A 44 9.00 1.03 -9.33
N LEU A 45 8.25 1.95 -8.71
CA LEU A 45 7.73 3.13 -9.39
C LEU A 45 8.86 4.02 -9.91
N MET A 46 9.90 4.26 -9.10
CA MET A 46 11.05 5.08 -9.50
C MET A 46 11.84 4.44 -10.65
N ALA A 47 12.03 3.11 -10.63
CA ALA A 47 12.70 2.40 -11.72
C ALA A 47 11.90 2.46 -13.04
N ASP A 48 10.57 2.47 -12.97
CA ASP A 48 9.71 2.63 -14.15
C ASP A 48 9.74 4.06 -14.72
N LEU A 49 10.03 5.06 -13.89
CA LEU A 49 10.11 6.48 -14.27
C LEU A 49 11.49 6.87 -14.74
N GLU A 50 12.57 6.26 -14.21
CA GLU A 50 13.96 6.66 -14.44
C GLU A 50 14.31 6.74 -15.94
N GLY A 51 14.73 7.93 -16.39
CA GLY A 51 15.09 8.22 -17.79
C GLY A 51 13.92 8.22 -18.76
N ARG A 52 12.66 8.22 -18.24
CA ARG A 52 11.43 8.27 -19.03
C ARG A 52 10.53 9.46 -18.64
N GLU A 53 11.04 10.39 -17.85
CA GLU A 53 10.28 11.52 -17.32
C GLU A 53 9.70 12.37 -18.47
N ASP A 54 10.51 12.70 -19.48
CA ASP A 54 10.07 13.44 -20.67
C ASP A 54 9.03 12.67 -21.48
N TYR A 55 9.17 11.34 -21.56
CA TYR A 55 8.19 10.50 -22.22
C TYR A 55 6.84 10.57 -21.51
N TYR A 56 6.82 10.35 -20.21
CA TYR A 56 5.59 10.37 -19.42
C TYR A 56 4.98 11.77 -19.30
N ALA A 57 5.79 12.82 -19.27
CA ALA A 57 5.28 14.20 -19.31
C ALA A 57 4.44 14.49 -20.56
N ASN A 58 4.73 13.79 -21.68
CA ASN A 58 4.01 13.88 -22.94
C ASN A 58 2.96 12.77 -23.16
N ASN A 59 2.91 11.76 -22.28
CA ASN A 59 2.02 10.60 -22.37
C ASN A 59 1.34 10.34 -21.02
N LEU A 60 0.60 11.34 -20.51
CA LEU A 60 0.02 11.33 -19.16
C LEU A 60 -0.89 10.13 -18.90
N SER A 61 -1.67 9.69 -19.88
CA SER A 61 -2.55 8.53 -19.70
C SER A 61 -1.78 7.22 -19.44
N GLU A 62 -0.57 7.09 -19.97
CA GLU A 62 0.28 5.94 -19.67
C GLU A 62 0.90 6.06 -18.27
N LEU A 63 1.25 7.28 -17.85
CA LEU A 63 1.71 7.55 -16.49
C LEU A 63 0.60 7.28 -15.47
N GLU A 64 -0.63 7.73 -15.75
CA GLU A 64 -1.81 7.45 -14.91
C GLU A 64 -2.04 5.94 -14.76
N ALA A 65 -1.95 5.16 -15.85
CA ALA A 65 -2.09 3.72 -15.80
C ALA A 65 -0.96 3.04 -14.99
N LEU A 66 0.27 3.53 -15.08
CA LEU A 66 1.40 3.05 -14.29
C LEU A 66 1.16 3.33 -12.80
N VAL A 67 0.78 4.56 -12.45
CA VAL A 67 0.50 4.96 -11.07
C VAL A 67 -0.70 4.20 -10.52
N ASP A 68 -1.77 4.02 -11.30
CA ASP A 68 -2.94 3.27 -10.91
C ASP A 68 -2.59 1.81 -10.57
N SER A 69 -1.81 1.15 -11.42
CA SER A 69 -1.32 -0.21 -11.18
C SER A 69 -0.43 -0.31 -9.94
N ASN A 70 0.42 0.69 -9.70
CA ASN A 70 1.31 0.74 -8.54
C ASN A 70 0.50 0.93 -7.24
N LEU A 71 -0.45 1.86 -7.22
CA LEU A 71 -1.31 2.11 -6.06
C LEU A 71 -2.21 0.92 -5.72
N ASP A 72 -2.70 0.17 -6.72
CA ASP A 72 -3.54 -1.01 -6.50
C ASP A 72 -2.84 -2.11 -5.68
N GLN A 73 -1.52 -2.18 -5.79
CA GLN A 73 -0.70 -3.15 -5.06
C GLN A 73 -0.57 -2.81 -3.57
N VAL A 74 -0.64 -1.52 -3.20
CA VAL A 74 -0.30 -1.07 -1.85
C VAL A 74 -1.43 -0.41 -1.08
N ALA A 75 -2.39 0.24 -1.75
CA ALA A 75 -3.44 1.03 -1.10
C ALA A 75 -4.76 0.26 -0.95
N ASP A 76 -5.47 0.51 0.17
CA ASP A 76 -6.84 0.05 0.37
C ASP A 76 -7.82 1.21 0.12
N PHE A 77 -8.16 1.46 -1.14
CA PHE A 77 -9.07 2.55 -1.50
C PHE A 77 -10.49 2.39 -0.97
N ARG A 78 -10.93 1.16 -0.67
CA ARG A 78 -12.22 0.94 -0.01
C ARG A 78 -12.20 1.42 1.44
N TYR A 79 -11.12 1.11 2.16
CA TYR A 79 -10.94 1.59 3.52
C TYR A 79 -10.72 3.11 3.56
N ILE A 80 -9.88 3.64 2.66
CA ILE A 80 -9.62 5.08 2.54
C ILE A 80 -10.92 5.82 2.25
N GLY A 81 -11.69 5.39 1.24
CA GLY A 81 -12.99 5.99 0.91
C GLY A 81 -13.98 5.95 2.07
N ALA A 82 -14.04 4.83 2.81
CA ALA A 82 -14.86 4.74 4.01
C ALA A 82 -14.43 5.74 5.09
N SER A 83 -13.12 5.93 5.26
CA SER A 83 -12.54 6.88 6.23
C SER A 83 -12.82 8.32 5.84
N VAL A 84 -12.74 8.65 4.55
CA VAL A 84 -13.05 9.98 3.98
C VAL A 84 -14.54 10.28 4.11
N MET A 85 -15.42 9.35 3.78
CA MET A 85 -16.87 9.52 3.99
C MET A 85 -17.25 9.70 5.47
N GLY A 86 -16.43 9.21 6.40
CA GLY A 86 -16.58 9.41 7.83
C GLY A 86 -17.94 8.99 8.37
N SER A 87 -18.64 9.93 9.03
CA SER A 87 -19.98 9.67 9.62
C SER A 87 -21.04 9.33 8.57
N TYR A 88 -20.86 9.78 7.34
CA TYR A 88 -21.81 9.54 6.24
C TYR A 88 -21.73 8.11 5.69
N PHE A 89 -20.61 7.41 5.88
CA PHE A 89 -20.40 6.05 5.37
C PHE A 89 -21.52 5.09 5.75
N ARG A 90 -22.03 5.16 7.00
CA ARG A 90 -23.07 4.23 7.48
C ARG A 90 -24.40 4.38 6.75
N ASN A 91 -24.73 5.59 6.31
CA ASN A 91 -25.99 5.93 5.67
C ASN A 91 -25.94 5.85 4.15
N ALA A 92 -24.73 5.73 3.56
CA ALA A 92 -24.53 5.50 2.12
C ALA A 92 -24.92 4.07 1.75
N THR A 93 -25.46 3.88 0.54
CA THR A 93 -25.70 2.54 0.00
C THR A 93 -24.39 1.82 -0.34
N PRO A 94 -24.36 0.48 -0.44
CA PRO A 94 -23.17 -0.25 -0.89
C PRO A 94 -22.64 0.26 -2.24
N GLU A 95 -23.52 0.60 -3.18
CA GLU A 95 -23.20 1.12 -4.50
C GLU A 95 -22.53 2.50 -4.41
N GLN A 96 -23.06 3.39 -3.55
CA GLN A 96 -22.48 4.72 -3.30
C GLN A 96 -21.11 4.62 -2.68
N ARG A 97 -20.90 3.71 -1.72
CA ARG A 97 -19.59 3.47 -1.10
C ARG A 97 -18.56 2.98 -2.10
N SER A 98 -18.92 2.01 -2.95
CA SER A 98 -18.02 1.50 -3.98
C SER A 98 -17.69 2.59 -5.00
N ARG A 99 -18.73 3.27 -5.53
CA ARG A 99 -18.54 4.34 -6.51
C ARG A 99 -17.69 5.49 -5.96
N PHE A 100 -17.86 5.86 -4.69
CA PHE A 100 -17.02 6.88 -4.08
C PHE A 100 -15.56 6.44 -3.99
N ALA A 101 -15.27 5.19 -3.62
CA ALA A 101 -13.90 4.69 -3.57
C ALA A 101 -13.23 4.73 -4.95
N ASP A 102 -13.97 4.38 -6.02
CA ASP A 102 -13.48 4.41 -7.39
C ASP A 102 -13.25 5.84 -7.88
N VAL A 103 -14.22 6.75 -7.65
CA VAL A 103 -14.11 8.17 -8.01
C VAL A 103 -12.97 8.84 -7.24
N PHE A 104 -12.84 8.56 -5.94
CA PHE A 104 -11.77 9.09 -5.10
C PHE A 104 -10.39 8.67 -5.62
N ARG A 105 -10.21 7.36 -5.91
CA ARG A 105 -8.98 6.82 -6.51
C ARG A 105 -8.64 7.54 -7.81
N GLN A 106 -9.60 7.57 -8.76
CA GLN A 106 -9.36 8.16 -10.07
C GLN A 106 -9.00 9.65 -9.98
N THR A 107 -9.73 10.40 -9.15
CA THR A 107 -9.46 11.84 -8.99
C THR A 107 -8.08 12.10 -8.38
N LEU A 108 -7.61 11.27 -7.44
CA LEU A 108 -6.25 11.39 -6.93
C LEU A 108 -5.20 11.13 -8.02
N ILE A 109 -5.40 10.10 -8.84
CA ILE A 109 -4.51 9.78 -9.95
C ILE A 109 -4.47 10.95 -10.93
N ASP A 110 -5.61 11.41 -11.42
CA ASP A 110 -5.72 12.51 -12.40
C ASP A 110 -5.08 13.81 -11.88
N THR A 111 -5.23 14.09 -10.58
CA THR A 111 -4.74 15.34 -9.97
C THR A 111 -3.24 15.32 -9.72
N TYR A 112 -2.70 14.21 -9.19
CA TYR A 112 -1.35 14.21 -8.63
C TYR A 112 -0.31 13.47 -9.48
N THR A 113 -0.72 12.66 -10.46
CA THR A 113 0.22 11.89 -11.31
C THR A 113 1.22 12.79 -12.03
N ARG A 114 0.78 13.95 -12.54
CA ARG A 114 1.69 14.90 -13.21
C ARG A 114 2.83 15.35 -12.31
N GLY A 115 2.60 15.49 -11.02
CA GLY A 115 3.62 15.88 -10.05
C GLY A 115 4.82 14.95 -10.03
N LEU A 116 4.64 13.66 -10.32
CA LEU A 116 5.72 12.67 -10.30
C LEU A 116 6.82 12.92 -11.35
N VAL A 117 6.49 13.59 -12.46
CA VAL A 117 7.44 13.90 -13.55
C VAL A 117 7.78 15.39 -13.65
N THR A 118 7.19 16.23 -12.80
CA THR A 118 7.45 17.68 -12.79
C THR A 118 8.10 18.15 -11.49
N PHE A 119 8.03 17.36 -10.42
CA PHE A 119 8.68 17.68 -9.16
C PHE A 119 10.15 17.26 -9.20
N ASP A 120 11.05 18.23 -9.04
CA ASP A 120 12.50 18.00 -9.05
C ASP A 120 12.95 17.45 -7.68
N TYR A 121 13.27 16.17 -7.60
CA TYR A 121 13.82 15.51 -6.43
C TYR A 121 15.22 14.95 -6.71
N ASP A 122 16.06 14.91 -5.68
CA ASP A 122 17.39 14.32 -5.69
C ASP A 122 17.38 12.90 -5.15
N GLU A 123 16.63 12.67 -4.04
CA GLU A 123 16.63 11.37 -3.38
C GLU A 123 15.30 11.10 -2.68
N ILE A 124 14.90 9.82 -2.66
CA ILE A 124 13.80 9.31 -1.83
C ILE A 124 14.36 8.29 -0.84
N ARG A 125 14.11 8.50 0.45
CA ARG A 125 14.64 7.67 1.55
C ARG A 125 13.50 7.04 2.33
N VAL A 126 13.38 5.72 2.30
CA VAL A 126 12.48 5.01 3.20
C VAL A 126 13.21 4.76 4.51
N LEU A 127 12.76 5.42 5.58
CA LEU A 127 13.41 5.42 6.90
C LEU A 127 12.97 4.26 7.79
N GLY A 128 11.93 3.54 7.39
CA GLY A 128 11.39 2.40 8.11
C GLY A 128 10.32 2.75 9.15
N THR A 129 10.00 1.77 9.99
CA THR A 129 8.92 1.88 10.99
C THR A 129 9.40 2.69 12.18
N GLN A 130 8.78 3.84 12.45
CA GLN A 130 9.26 4.83 13.42
C GLN A 130 8.71 4.70 14.84
N GLN A 131 7.66 3.94 15.09
CA GLN A 131 7.02 3.87 16.41
C GLN A 131 6.59 2.46 16.78
N ALA A 132 6.69 2.15 18.10
CA ALA A 132 6.03 0.99 18.67
C ALA A 132 4.51 1.10 18.41
N GLN A 133 3.98 0.13 17.71
CA GLN A 133 2.59 0.06 17.30
C GLN A 133 1.69 -0.08 18.53
N ARG A 134 0.57 0.65 18.57
CA ARG A 134 -0.47 0.42 19.61
C ARG A 134 -1.21 -0.89 19.40
N HIS A 135 -1.26 -1.36 18.17
CA HIS A 135 -1.97 -2.56 17.73
C HIS A 135 -1.12 -3.31 16.70
N ASP A 136 -1.13 -4.63 16.76
CA ASP A 136 -0.35 -5.51 15.87
C ASP A 136 -0.82 -5.46 14.40
N ASP A 137 -2.03 -4.93 14.17
CA ASP A 137 -2.63 -4.75 12.83
C ASP A 137 -2.44 -3.35 12.23
N GLN A 138 -1.60 -2.51 12.85
CA GLN A 138 -1.33 -1.14 12.40
C GLN A 138 0.17 -0.90 12.28
N ALA A 139 0.58 -0.14 11.28
CA ALA A 139 1.97 0.25 11.07
C ALA A 139 2.07 1.71 10.60
N SER A 140 3.21 2.34 10.92
CA SER A 140 3.59 3.63 10.35
C SER A 140 5.00 3.51 9.76
N VAL A 141 5.13 3.86 8.48
CA VAL A 141 6.42 3.86 7.78
C VAL A 141 6.74 5.28 7.38
N ALA A 142 7.92 5.76 7.80
CA ALA A 142 8.40 7.08 7.43
C ALA A 142 9.26 7.02 6.16
N MET A 143 9.16 8.07 5.39
CA MET A 143 9.91 8.32 4.18
C MET A 143 10.26 9.81 4.10
N GLU A 144 11.33 10.15 3.42
CA GLU A 144 11.70 11.52 3.07
C GLU A 144 11.84 11.64 1.57
N VAL A 145 11.33 12.74 1.01
CA VAL A 145 11.64 13.18 -0.35
C VAL A 145 12.57 14.39 -0.23
N VAL A 146 13.76 14.28 -0.80
CA VAL A 146 14.76 15.35 -0.82
C VAL A 146 14.69 16.02 -2.18
N ALA A 147 14.31 17.30 -2.22
CA ALA A 147 14.29 18.07 -3.45
C ALA A 147 15.71 18.50 -3.86
N ASN A 148 15.91 18.83 -5.15
CA ASN A 148 17.19 19.26 -5.70
C ASN A 148 17.75 20.55 -5.06
N ASN A 149 16.90 21.34 -4.41
CA ASN A 149 17.31 22.51 -3.62
C ASN A 149 17.75 22.18 -2.19
N GLY A 150 17.74 20.88 -1.81
CA GLY A 150 18.10 20.38 -0.49
C GLY A 150 16.98 20.43 0.54
N GLN A 151 15.76 20.87 0.17
CA GLN A 151 14.61 20.83 1.06
C GLN A 151 14.15 19.38 1.25
N VAL A 152 13.81 19.02 2.50
CA VAL A 152 13.35 17.67 2.86
C VAL A 152 11.86 17.73 3.16
N TYR A 153 11.10 16.89 2.47
CA TYR A 153 9.66 16.71 2.68
C TYR A 153 9.42 15.37 3.39
N PRO A 154 9.08 15.38 4.68
CA PRO A 154 8.77 14.16 5.41
C PRO A 154 7.42 13.61 4.96
N VAL A 155 7.38 12.31 4.71
CA VAL A 155 6.17 11.54 4.38
C VAL A 155 5.99 10.42 5.39
N SER A 156 4.78 10.23 5.88
CA SER A 156 4.44 9.13 6.77
C SER A 156 3.24 8.37 6.21
N TYR A 157 3.43 7.08 5.96
CA TYR A 157 2.38 6.16 5.57
C TYR A 157 1.78 5.50 6.79
N SER A 158 0.46 5.51 6.92
CA SER A 158 -0.25 4.65 7.87
C SER A 158 -0.72 3.40 7.16
N LEU A 159 -0.37 2.23 7.69
CA LEU A 159 -0.74 0.95 7.11
C LEU A 159 -1.63 0.16 8.08
N ARG A 160 -2.44 -0.71 7.52
CA ARG A 160 -3.25 -1.66 8.25
C ARG A 160 -3.06 -3.07 7.70
N LEU A 161 -2.97 -4.05 8.61
CA LEU A 161 -2.98 -5.46 8.24
C LEU A 161 -4.42 -5.91 8.03
N SER A 162 -4.73 -6.38 6.83
CA SER A 162 -6.05 -6.89 6.46
C SER A 162 -5.88 -8.19 5.68
N ASN A 163 -6.54 -9.28 6.12
CA ASN A 163 -6.44 -10.60 5.50
C ASN A 163 -5.00 -11.13 5.35
N GLY A 164 -4.09 -10.74 6.23
CA GLY A 164 -2.68 -11.14 6.20
C GLY A 164 -1.80 -10.28 5.29
N GLU A 165 -2.33 -9.23 4.68
CA GLU A 165 -1.61 -8.30 3.83
C GLU A 165 -1.61 -6.89 4.43
N TRP A 166 -0.47 -6.22 4.38
CA TRP A 166 -0.37 -4.80 4.73
C TRP A 166 -0.88 -3.94 3.58
N ARG A 167 -1.67 -2.91 3.94
CA ARG A 167 -2.21 -1.93 2.97
C ARG A 167 -2.10 -0.52 3.54
N VAL A 168 -1.72 0.43 2.69
CA VAL A 168 -1.73 1.86 3.02
C VAL A 168 -3.19 2.33 3.16
N VAL A 169 -3.47 3.02 4.26
CA VAL A 169 -4.80 3.54 4.58
C VAL A 169 -4.82 5.05 4.83
N ASN A 170 -3.66 5.68 4.96
CA ASN A 170 -3.51 7.13 5.06
C ASN A 170 -2.08 7.56 4.75
N VAL A 171 -1.92 8.81 4.31
CA VAL A 171 -0.62 9.45 4.07
C VAL A 171 -0.62 10.82 4.73
N ILE A 172 0.50 11.15 5.38
CA ILE A 172 0.80 12.49 5.90
C ILE A 172 2.01 12.99 5.10
N VAL A 173 1.89 14.13 4.46
CA VAL A 173 2.96 14.77 3.67
C VAL A 173 3.28 16.10 4.30
N ASN A 174 4.52 16.30 4.72
CA ASN A 174 5.01 17.55 5.32
C ASN A 174 4.09 18.09 6.44
N GLY A 175 3.60 17.19 7.31
CA GLY A 175 2.68 17.51 8.41
C GLY A 175 1.19 17.54 8.04
N ILE A 176 0.84 17.60 6.76
CA ILE A 176 -0.55 17.62 6.28
C ILE A 176 -1.10 16.19 6.22
N ASN A 177 -2.11 15.90 7.01
CA ASN A 177 -2.80 14.61 7.00
C ASN A 177 -3.85 14.57 5.89
N LEU A 178 -3.50 13.93 4.74
CA LEU A 178 -4.36 13.90 3.56
C LEU A 178 -5.72 13.24 3.82
N GLY A 179 -5.76 12.16 4.59
CA GLY A 179 -7.01 11.48 4.94
C GLY A 179 -7.96 12.37 5.75
N LEU A 180 -7.42 13.17 6.68
CA LEU A 180 -8.20 14.13 7.46
C LEU A 180 -8.67 15.30 6.59
N THR A 181 -7.79 15.84 5.74
CA THR A 181 -8.11 16.93 4.81
C THR A 181 -9.26 16.54 3.88
N PHE A 182 -9.15 15.39 3.22
CA PHE A 182 -10.22 14.91 2.33
C PHE A 182 -11.52 14.60 3.06
N ARG A 183 -11.44 14.10 4.29
CA ARG A 183 -12.62 13.88 5.12
C ARG A 183 -13.36 15.20 5.46
N ASN A 184 -12.61 16.25 5.75
CA ASN A 184 -13.18 17.58 6.01
C ASN A 184 -13.82 18.16 4.74
N GLN A 185 -13.20 17.97 3.58
CA GLN A 185 -13.75 18.39 2.28
C GLN A 185 -15.03 17.61 1.95
N PHE A 186 -15.04 16.28 2.18
CA PHE A 186 -16.25 15.47 1.98
C PHE A 186 -17.41 15.93 2.89
N ASP A 187 -17.12 16.17 4.17
CA ASP A 187 -18.12 16.66 5.13
C ASP A 187 -18.67 18.03 4.71
N GLN A 188 -17.82 18.93 4.21
CA GLN A 188 -18.24 20.22 3.66
C GLN A 188 -19.11 20.03 2.41
N ALA A 189 -18.67 19.21 1.44
CA ALA A 189 -19.44 18.92 0.24
C ALA A 189 -20.83 18.34 0.55
N MET A 190 -20.91 17.44 1.54
CA MET A 190 -22.20 16.88 2.00
C MET A 190 -23.13 17.94 2.60
N ARG A 191 -22.59 18.92 3.33
CA ARG A 191 -23.38 20.06 3.85
C ARG A 191 -23.90 20.95 2.74
N ASP A 192 -23.03 21.30 1.78
CA ASP A 192 -23.33 22.23 0.69
C ASP A 192 -24.34 21.65 -0.32
N ASN A 193 -24.35 20.33 -0.46
CA ASN A 193 -25.28 19.60 -1.35
C ASN A 193 -26.47 18.98 -0.62
N ASN A 194 -26.89 19.52 0.54
CA ASN A 194 -28.04 19.02 1.29
C ASN A 194 -28.00 17.50 1.59
N ARG A 195 -26.80 16.94 1.75
CA ARG A 195 -26.53 15.51 1.96
C ARG A 195 -26.95 14.62 0.79
N ASP A 196 -26.94 15.15 -0.42
CA ASP A 196 -27.11 14.36 -1.63
C ASP A 196 -25.80 13.63 -1.98
N TYR A 197 -25.76 12.33 -1.70
CA TYR A 197 -24.60 11.49 -1.94
C TYR A 197 -24.20 11.45 -3.41
N ASP A 198 -25.18 11.36 -4.31
CA ASP A 198 -24.90 11.21 -5.73
C ASP A 198 -24.35 12.51 -6.31
N ALA A 199 -24.86 13.66 -5.88
CA ALA A 199 -24.31 14.96 -6.25
C ALA A 199 -22.85 15.11 -5.75
N VAL A 200 -22.57 14.76 -4.49
CA VAL A 200 -21.23 14.85 -3.91
C VAL A 200 -20.24 13.89 -4.59
N ILE A 201 -20.64 12.63 -4.81
CA ILE A 201 -19.77 11.64 -5.45
C ILE A 201 -19.46 12.03 -6.89
N ASN A 202 -20.44 12.47 -7.65
CA ASN A 202 -20.25 12.85 -9.06
C ASN A 202 -19.47 14.18 -9.22
N GLY A 203 -19.57 15.08 -8.25
CA GLY A 203 -18.84 16.35 -8.24
C GLY A 203 -17.55 16.31 -7.40
N TRP A 204 -17.10 15.11 -6.97
CA TRP A 204 -15.92 15.00 -6.13
C TRP A 204 -14.67 15.50 -6.84
N SER A 205 -14.06 16.52 -6.28
CA SER A 205 -12.80 17.11 -6.75
C SER A 205 -11.97 17.54 -5.54
N PRO A 206 -11.15 16.65 -4.96
CA PRO A 206 -10.34 17.00 -3.81
C PRO A 206 -9.22 17.94 -4.23
N GLU A 207 -9.02 19.00 -3.47
CA GLU A 207 -7.95 19.95 -3.67
C GLU A 207 -7.04 19.98 -2.43
N VAL A 208 -5.82 19.50 -2.60
CA VAL A 208 -4.68 19.86 -1.75
C VAL A 208 -3.65 20.43 -2.70
N GLY A 209 -3.40 21.74 -2.61
CA GLY A 209 -2.45 22.41 -3.50
C GLY A 209 -1.03 21.85 -3.31
N VAL A 210 -0.29 21.67 -4.39
CA VAL A 210 1.13 21.28 -4.31
C VAL A 210 1.89 22.31 -3.46
N GLU A 211 1.58 23.58 -3.62
CA GLU A 211 2.16 24.67 -2.80
C GLU A 211 1.86 24.50 -1.30
N GLU A 212 0.67 24.02 -0.93
CA GLU A 212 0.31 23.74 0.45
C GLU A 212 1.11 22.56 1.01
N LEU A 213 1.32 21.51 0.21
CA LEU A 213 2.15 20.36 0.58
C LEU A 213 3.63 20.73 0.73
N GLU A 214 4.14 21.69 -0.07
CA GLU A 214 5.51 22.19 0.02
C GLU A 214 5.71 23.09 1.24
N GLN A 215 4.74 23.91 1.61
CA GLN A 215 4.82 24.80 2.77
C GLN A 215 4.68 24.07 4.10
N GLY A 216 4.00 22.93 4.10
CA GLY A 216 3.73 22.13 5.30
C GLY A 216 2.51 22.62 6.08
N GLY A 217 1.94 21.71 6.89
CA GLY A 217 0.90 22.05 7.85
C GLY A 217 1.51 22.64 9.13
N ASP A 218 0.89 23.67 9.67
CA ASP A 218 1.19 24.13 11.02
C ASP A 218 0.91 22.98 12.01
N ALA A 219 1.95 22.53 12.72
CA ALA A 219 1.90 21.42 13.66
C ALA A 219 1.32 21.83 15.01
#